data_2f15f12cd364abf71b1f9a432065e175
#
_entry.id   2f15f12cd364abf71b1f9a432065e175
#
_cell.length_a   1.000
_cell.length_b   1.000
_cell.length_c   1.000
_cell.angle_alpha   90.00
_cell.angle_beta   90.00
_cell.angle_gamma   90.00
#
_symmetry.space_group_name_H-M   'P 1'
#
loop_
_entity.id
_entity.type
_entity.pdbx_description
1 polymer ?
#
loop_
_entity_poly.entity_id
_entity_poly.type
_entity_poly.pdbx_seq_one_letter_code
_entity_poly.pdbx_strand_id
1 'polypeptide(L)'
;MASSERSPAEEAEESRFDRLRSKLRLLYHGQSAKALRFQSIILLVDLAIIAFFIATPLLRETETFLWIDYSIAAILAIDLIARGLAATHPMRWLRQLPVIIDIFILITLLAPTWLFNLGFLRILRLWTLSRSRMVWRPLEKRGLGEYRDTMQAVINLLVFIFVVTGFVYTAFARRDSGIAGYVDALYFTVTTMTTTGFGDIVLPGTFGKLVSVVVMIVG
;
A
#
# COMPACT_ATOMS: atom_id res chain seq x y z
N MET A 1 -51.12 11.07 1.81
CA MET A 1 -50.29 9.87 1.92
C MET A 1 -50.06 9.38 0.49
N ALA A 2 -48.96 9.72 -0.10
CA ALA A 2 -48.57 9.23 -1.43
C ALA A 2 -47.56 8.10 -1.21
N SER A 3 -48.04 6.86 -1.34
CA SER A 3 -47.18 5.68 -1.46
C SER A 3 -46.47 5.77 -2.82
N SER A 4 -45.18 6.10 -2.81
CA SER A 4 -44.32 6.04 -3.99
C SER A 4 -44.22 4.57 -4.43
N GLU A 5 -45.03 4.17 -5.41
CA GLU A 5 -44.85 2.89 -6.13
C GLU A 5 -43.49 2.96 -6.84
N ARG A 6 -42.52 2.20 -6.36
CA ARG A 6 -41.24 2.01 -7.05
C ARG A 6 -41.48 1.26 -8.35
N SER A 7 -40.81 1.67 -9.40
CA SER A 7 -40.94 1.03 -10.69
C SER A 7 -40.38 -0.41 -10.66
N PRO A 8 -40.97 -1.38 -11.40
CA PRO A 8 -40.45 -2.75 -11.45
C PRO A 8 -39.00 -2.85 -11.93
N ALA A 9 -38.49 -1.84 -12.63
CA ALA A 9 -37.10 -1.72 -13.04
C ALA A 9 -36.18 -1.39 -11.86
N GLU A 10 -36.62 -0.50 -10.94
CA GLU A 10 -35.88 -0.13 -9.75
C GLU A 10 -35.78 -1.32 -8.76
N GLU A 11 -36.86 -2.09 -8.60
CA GLU A 11 -36.85 -3.30 -7.77
C GLU A 11 -35.94 -4.39 -8.34
N ALA A 12 -35.89 -4.54 -9.68
CA ALA A 12 -35.00 -5.50 -10.35
C ALA A 12 -33.53 -5.10 -10.23
N GLU A 13 -33.23 -3.80 -10.24
CA GLU A 13 -31.88 -3.25 -10.11
C GLU A 13 -31.39 -3.37 -8.67
N GLU A 14 -32.23 -3.04 -7.67
CA GLU A 14 -31.96 -3.21 -6.25
C GLU A 14 -31.68 -4.69 -5.91
N SER A 15 -32.47 -5.62 -6.48
CA SER A 15 -32.27 -7.07 -6.35
C SER A 15 -30.98 -7.59 -7.02
N ARG A 16 -30.53 -6.98 -8.11
CA ARG A 16 -29.24 -7.30 -8.74
C ARG A 16 -28.07 -6.80 -7.92
N PHE A 17 -28.18 -5.61 -7.37
CA PHE A 17 -27.15 -4.99 -6.53
C PHE A 17 -26.95 -5.78 -5.23
N ASP A 18 -28.02 -6.19 -4.57
CA ASP A 18 -27.96 -7.01 -3.36
C ASP A 18 -27.37 -8.39 -3.62
N ARG A 19 -27.68 -9.00 -4.76
CA ARG A 19 -27.05 -10.26 -5.18
C ARG A 19 -25.56 -10.12 -5.47
N LEU A 20 -25.12 -9.02 -6.07
CA LEU A 20 -23.71 -8.74 -6.31
C LEU A 20 -22.97 -8.52 -4.97
N ARG A 21 -23.55 -7.72 -4.10
CA ARG A 21 -23.02 -7.43 -2.75
C ARG A 21 -22.88 -8.70 -1.91
N SER A 22 -23.87 -9.58 -1.92
CA SER A 22 -23.80 -10.84 -1.18
C SER A 22 -22.73 -11.79 -1.74
N LYS A 23 -22.58 -11.86 -3.08
CA LYS A 23 -21.53 -12.65 -3.73
C LYS A 23 -20.14 -12.11 -3.40
N LEU A 24 -19.93 -10.79 -3.48
CA LEU A 24 -18.66 -10.15 -3.11
C LEU A 24 -18.33 -10.40 -1.64
N ARG A 25 -19.30 -10.26 -0.76
CA ARG A 25 -19.12 -10.54 0.67
C ARG A 25 -18.70 -11.98 0.92
N LEU A 26 -19.29 -12.96 0.21
CA LEU A 26 -18.90 -14.36 0.30
C LEU A 26 -17.51 -14.63 -0.26
N LEU A 27 -17.07 -13.91 -1.30
CA LEU A 27 -15.73 -14.03 -1.87
C LEU A 27 -14.65 -13.43 -0.96
N TYR A 28 -14.88 -12.24 -0.43
CA TYR A 28 -13.89 -11.54 0.42
C TYR A 28 -13.83 -12.07 1.86
N HIS A 29 -14.95 -12.54 2.42
CA HIS A 29 -15.05 -12.97 3.81
C HIS A 29 -15.35 -14.47 3.98
N GLY A 30 -15.72 -15.16 2.89
CA GLY A 30 -16.06 -16.57 2.90
C GLY A 30 -14.86 -17.50 3.11
N GLN A 31 -15.17 -18.74 3.49
CA GLN A 31 -14.18 -19.82 3.70
C GLN A 31 -14.30 -20.95 2.67
N SER A 32 -15.12 -20.77 1.64
CA SER A 32 -15.27 -21.76 0.58
C SER A 32 -13.99 -21.88 -0.25
N ALA A 33 -13.77 -23.05 -0.89
CA ALA A 33 -12.60 -23.25 -1.74
C ALA A 33 -12.51 -22.21 -2.88
N LYS A 34 -13.65 -21.74 -3.39
CA LYS A 34 -13.73 -20.64 -4.39
C LYS A 34 -13.31 -19.32 -3.80
N ALA A 35 -13.75 -18.98 -2.57
CA ALA A 35 -13.37 -17.75 -1.88
C ALA A 35 -11.88 -17.75 -1.57
N LEU A 36 -11.31 -18.86 -1.11
CA LEU A 36 -9.89 -18.98 -0.82
C LEU A 36 -9.03 -18.81 -2.08
N ARG A 37 -9.41 -19.41 -3.21
CA ARG A 37 -8.71 -19.21 -4.50
C ARG A 37 -8.77 -17.75 -4.94
N PHE A 38 -9.93 -17.12 -4.87
CA PHE A 38 -10.10 -15.70 -5.19
C PHE A 38 -9.20 -14.81 -4.31
N GLN A 39 -9.21 -15.03 -3.00
CA GLN A 39 -8.36 -14.31 -2.04
C GLN A 39 -6.87 -14.52 -2.33
N SER A 40 -6.46 -15.74 -2.72
CA SER A 40 -5.06 -16.02 -3.09
C SER A 40 -4.64 -15.31 -4.38
N ILE A 41 -5.54 -15.19 -5.36
CA ILE A 41 -5.27 -14.45 -6.60
C ILE A 41 -5.10 -12.96 -6.30
N ILE A 42 -5.99 -12.36 -5.52
CA ILE A 42 -5.88 -10.96 -5.11
C ILE A 42 -4.56 -10.72 -4.37
N LEU A 43 -4.22 -11.60 -3.43
CA LEU A 43 -2.96 -11.52 -2.69
C LEU A 43 -1.74 -11.57 -3.62
N LEU A 44 -1.76 -12.44 -4.63
CA LEU A 44 -0.68 -12.55 -5.60
C LEU A 44 -0.56 -11.30 -6.47
N VAL A 45 -1.68 -10.72 -6.89
CA VAL A 45 -1.72 -9.44 -7.61
C VAL A 45 -1.17 -8.32 -6.74
N ASP A 46 -1.59 -8.22 -5.48
CA ASP A 46 -1.10 -7.23 -4.53
C ASP A 46 0.42 -7.35 -4.33
N LEU A 47 0.92 -8.58 -4.20
CA LEU A 47 2.35 -8.84 -4.04
C LEU A 47 3.14 -8.46 -5.30
N ALA A 48 2.61 -8.72 -6.49
CA ALA A 48 3.22 -8.31 -7.76
C ALA A 48 3.27 -6.78 -7.88
N ILE A 49 2.23 -6.08 -7.48
CA ILE A 49 2.18 -4.61 -7.45
C ILE A 49 3.23 -4.05 -6.48
N ILE A 50 3.36 -4.65 -5.30
CA ILE A 50 4.37 -4.24 -4.32
C ILE A 50 5.78 -4.47 -4.86
N ALA A 51 6.05 -5.65 -5.44
CA ALA A 51 7.35 -5.95 -6.06
C ALA A 51 7.70 -4.94 -7.16
N PHE A 52 6.71 -4.55 -7.99
CA PHE A 52 6.88 -3.50 -8.98
C PHE A 52 7.22 -2.15 -8.33
N PHE A 53 6.56 -1.75 -7.26
CA PHE A 53 6.87 -0.50 -6.56
C PHE A 53 8.25 -0.47 -5.93
N ILE A 54 8.73 -1.61 -5.41
CA ILE A 54 10.10 -1.74 -4.89
C ILE A 54 11.12 -1.63 -6.03
N ALA A 55 10.82 -2.19 -7.19
CA ALA A 55 11.70 -2.16 -8.36
C ALA A 55 11.71 -0.80 -9.09
N THR A 56 10.62 -0.04 -9.00
CA THR A 56 10.47 1.24 -9.74
C THR A 56 11.61 2.24 -9.52
N PRO A 57 12.13 2.49 -8.30
CA PRO A 57 13.25 3.41 -8.10
C PRO A 57 14.55 2.97 -8.78
N LEU A 58 14.70 1.65 -9.02
CA LEU A 58 15.88 1.05 -9.67
C LEU A 58 15.75 1.05 -11.20
N LEU A 59 14.53 1.10 -11.73
CA LEU A 59 14.22 0.92 -13.16
C LEU A 59 13.97 2.25 -13.91
N ARG A 60 14.19 3.38 -13.28
CA ARG A 60 13.74 4.71 -13.71
C ARG A 60 14.50 5.26 -14.90
N GLU A 61 14.12 4.83 -16.14
CA GLU A 61 14.57 5.57 -17.36
C GLU A 61 13.54 5.60 -18.52
N THR A 62 12.27 5.19 -18.37
CA THR A 62 11.40 5.05 -19.55
C THR A 62 10.00 5.63 -19.33
N GLU A 63 9.48 6.36 -20.34
CA GLU A 63 8.08 6.87 -20.42
C GLU A 63 7.00 5.78 -20.32
N THR A 64 7.37 4.53 -20.46
CA THR A 64 6.50 3.35 -20.36
C THR A 64 5.82 3.20 -18.99
N PHE A 65 6.35 3.82 -17.95
CA PHE A 65 5.85 3.68 -16.57
C PHE A 65 4.45 4.28 -16.35
N LEU A 66 4.04 5.30 -17.10
CA LEU A 66 2.71 5.92 -16.93
C LEU A 66 1.57 4.94 -17.23
N TRP A 67 1.71 4.15 -18.30
CA TRP A 67 0.70 3.14 -18.65
C TRP A 67 0.62 2.02 -17.61
N ILE A 68 1.75 1.63 -17.06
CA ILE A 68 1.81 0.64 -15.99
C ILE A 68 1.17 1.20 -14.72
N ASP A 69 1.50 2.44 -14.32
CA ASP A 69 0.92 3.12 -13.16
C ASP A 69 -0.61 3.23 -13.28
N TYR A 70 -1.15 3.61 -14.45
CA TYR A 70 -2.59 3.67 -14.69
C TYR A 70 -3.26 2.28 -14.69
N SER A 71 -2.59 1.27 -15.21
CA SER A 71 -3.09 -0.11 -15.18
C SER A 71 -3.18 -0.63 -13.73
N ILE A 72 -2.16 -0.36 -12.93
CA ILE A 72 -2.14 -0.67 -11.50
C ILE A 72 -3.22 0.12 -10.77
N ALA A 73 -3.38 1.42 -11.06
CA ALA A 73 -4.43 2.25 -10.48
C ALA A 73 -5.83 1.69 -10.75
N ALA A 74 -6.09 1.24 -11.97
CA ALA A 74 -7.37 0.62 -12.33
C ALA A 74 -7.63 -0.68 -11.54
N ILE A 75 -6.63 -1.55 -11.41
CA ILE A 75 -6.75 -2.79 -10.62
C ILE A 75 -7.03 -2.45 -9.15
N LEU A 76 -6.29 -1.49 -8.57
CA LEU A 76 -6.48 -1.06 -7.18
C LEU A 76 -7.83 -0.40 -6.94
N ALA A 77 -8.31 0.41 -7.89
CA ALA A 77 -9.62 1.05 -7.81
C ALA A 77 -10.74 0.01 -7.82
N ILE A 78 -10.66 -0.98 -8.72
CA ILE A 78 -11.64 -2.07 -8.80
C ILE A 78 -11.66 -2.88 -7.49
N ASP A 79 -10.49 -3.23 -6.95
CA ASP A 79 -10.38 -3.97 -5.70
C ASP A 79 -10.93 -3.15 -4.51
N LEU A 80 -10.61 -1.86 -4.43
CA LEU A 80 -11.10 -0.96 -3.39
C LEU A 80 -12.63 -0.79 -3.45
N ILE A 81 -13.18 -0.60 -4.66
CA ILE A 81 -14.64 -0.50 -4.87
C ILE A 81 -15.32 -1.83 -4.49
N ALA A 82 -14.76 -2.96 -4.90
CA ALA A 82 -15.32 -4.29 -4.59
C ALA A 82 -15.33 -4.55 -3.08
N ARG A 83 -14.27 -4.16 -2.35
CA ARG A 83 -14.22 -4.22 -0.87
C ARG A 83 -15.22 -3.28 -0.22
N GLY A 84 -15.38 -2.06 -0.75
CA GLY A 84 -16.36 -1.10 -0.28
C GLY A 84 -17.80 -1.60 -0.42
N LEU A 85 -18.14 -2.21 -1.55
CA LEU A 85 -19.44 -2.83 -1.80
C LEU A 85 -19.69 -4.05 -0.89
N ALA A 86 -18.64 -4.82 -0.59
CA ALA A 86 -18.72 -5.96 0.33
C ALA A 86 -18.84 -5.54 1.81
N ALA A 87 -18.52 -4.31 2.15
CA ALA A 87 -18.55 -3.80 3.53
C ALA A 87 -19.97 -3.67 4.07
N THR A 88 -20.17 -4.07 5.34
CA THR A 88 -21.48 -3.98 6.01
C THR A 88 -21.82 -2.52 6.38
N HIS A 89 -20.79 -1.76 6.77
CA HIS A 89 -20.92 -0.35 7.16
C HIS A 89 -19.89 0.50 6.39
N PRO A 90 -20.23 1.06 5.22
CA PRO A 90 -19.27 1.73 4.34
C PRO A 90 -18.56 2.91 5.02
N MET A 91 -19.27 3.68 5.88
CA MET A 91 -18.69 4.81 6.58
C MET A 91 -17.63 4.40 7.62
N ARG A 92 -17.85 3.30 8.34
CA ARG A 92 -16.84 2.76 9.27
C ARG A 92 -15.66 2.14 8.54
N TRP A 93 -15.93 1.51 7.39
CA TRP A 93 -14.91 0.92 6.54
C TRP A 93 -13.99 1.98 5.95
N LEU A 94 -14.52 3.10 5.43
CA LEU A 94 -13.73 4.24 4.91
C LEU A 94 -12.82 4.88 5.96
N ARG A 95 -13.19 4.82 7.24
CA ARG A 95 -12.38 5.36 8.36
C ARG A 95 -11.28 4.40 8.82
N GLN A 96 -11.16 3.23 8.27
CA GLN A 96 -10.09 2.30 8.60
C GLN A 96 -8.77 2.78 7.98
N LEU A 97 -7.71 2.80 8.78
CA LEU A 97 -6.39 3.27 8.38
C LEU A 97 -5.85 2.58 7.11
N PRO A 98 -6.02 1.24 6.93
CA PRO A 98 -5.64 0.58 5.68
C PRO A 98 -6.37 1.13 4.45
N VAL A 99 -7.66 1.46 4.57
CA VAL A 99 -8.47 1.98 3.46
C VAL A 99 -8.04 3.40 3.09
N ILE A 100 -7.75 4.22 4.09
CA ILE A 100 -7.24 5.59 3.88
C ILE A 100 -5.89 5.54 3.14
N ILE A 101 -5.01 4.61 3.52
CA ILE A 101 -3.73 4.40 2.84
C ILE A 101 -3.95 3.93 1.40
N ASP A 102 -4.84 2.97 1.16
CA ASP A 102 -5.15 2.49 -0.20
C ASP A 102 -5.73 3.59 -1.09
N ILE A 103 -6.62 4.46 -0.55
CA ILE A 103 -7.15 5.63 -1.25
C ILE A 103 -6.03 6.62 -1.57
N PHE A 104 -5.14 6.89 -0.60
CA PHE A 104 -4.02 7.80 -0.80
C PHE A 104 -3.06 7.29 -1.88
N ILE A 105 -2.74 5.99 -1.88
CA ILE A 105 -1.92 5.34 -2.91
C ILE A 105 -2.61 5.48 -4.28
N LEU A 106 -3.91 5.26 -4.36
CA LEU A 106 -4.68 5.41 -5.60
C LEU A 106 -4.59 6.84 -6.14
N ILE A 107 -4.72 7.85 -5.27
CA ILE A 107 -4.57 9.27 -5.65
C ILE A 107 -3.16 9.53 -6.20
N THR A 108 -2.11 9.00 -5.57
CA THR A 108 -0.72 9.18 -6.06
C THR A 108 -0.46 8.48 -7.40
N LEU A 109 -1.21 7.43 -7.73
CA LEU A 109 -1.14 6.75 -9.02
C LEU A 109 -1.88 7.51 -10.13
N LEU A 110 -3.04 8.11 -9.79
CA LEU A 110 -3.85 8.86 -10.75
C LEU A 110 -3.29 10.25 -11.06
N ALA A 111 -2.56 10.85 -10.13
CA ALA A 111 -1.93 12.16 -10.29
C ALA A 111 -0.40 12.09 -10.18
N PRO A 112 0.29 11.31 -11.03
CA PRO A 112 1.74 11.08 -10.91
C PRO A 112 2.55 12.36 -11.11
N THR A 113 2.08 13.30 -11.91
CA THR A 113 2.77 14.57 -12.19
C THR A 113 2.76 15.54 -11.02
N TRP A 114 1.68 15.56 -10.23
CA TRP A 114 1.52 16.47 -9.10
C TRP A 114 2.07 15.89 -7.79
N LEU A 115 2.00 14.56 -7.65
CA LEU A 115 2.38 13.83 -6.42
C LEU A 115 3.59 12.93 -6.62
N PHE A 116 4.40 13.20 -7.65
CA PHE A 116 5.60 12.44 -7.99
C PHE A 116 6.54 12.22 -6.79
N ASN A 117 6.68 13.26 -5.96
CA ASN A 117 7.51 13.21 -4.75
C ASN A 117 6.97 12.28 -3.65
N LEU A 118 5.71 11.86 -3.72
CA LEU A 118 5.08 10.99 -2.73
C LEU A 118 4.93 9.54 -3.20
N GLY A 119 5.47 9.22 -4.38
CA GLY A 119 5.40 7.87 -4.95
C GLY A 119 6.00 6.78 -4.05
N PHE A 120 6.99 7.12 -3.20
CA PHE A 120 7.58 6.18 -2.24
C PHE A 120 6.58 5.68 -1.18
N LEU A 121 5.50 6.43 -0.90
CA LEU A 121 4.48 6.01 0.05
C LEU A 121 3.63 4.82 -0.43
N ARG A 122 3.74 4.45 -1.72
CA ARG A 122 3.10 3.25 -2.28
C ARG A 122 3.55 1.97 -1.56
N ILE A 123 4.76 1.97 -0.96
CA ILE A 123 5.27 0.86 -0.14
C ILE A 123 4.41 0.61 1.12
N LEU A 124 3.64 1.60 1.60
CA LEU A 124 2.71 1.43 2.71
C LEU A 124 1.64 0.37 2.43
N ARG A 125 1.44 0.00 1.16
CA ARG A 125 0.55 -1.12 0.82
C ARG A 125 1.07 -2.45 1.39
N LEU A 126 2.38 -2.65 1.46
CA LEU A 126 2.95 -3.82 2.12
C LEU A 126 2.54 -3.89 3.60
N TRP A 127 2.52 -2.75 4.28
CA TRP A 127 2.06 -2.67 5.66
C TRP A 127 0.56 -2.95 5.80
N THR A 128 -0.28 -2.40 4.91
CA THR A 128 -1.73 -2.69 4.93
C THR A 128 -2.02 -4.16 4.65
N LEU A 129 -1.27 -4.75 3.72
CA LEU A 129 -1.39 -6.15 3.36
C LEU A 129 -0.93 -7.06 4.50
N SER A 130 0.17 -6.73 5.20
CA SER A 130 0.68 -7.51 6.35
C SER A 130 -0.32 -7.58 7.51
N ARG A 131 -1.22 -6.60 7.62
CA ARG A 131 -2.30 -6.59 8.62
C ARG A 131 -3.58 -7.28 8.17
N SER A 132 -3.67 -7.65 6.89
CA SER A 132 -4.84 -8.31 6.33
C SER A 132 -4.95 -9.75 6.82
N ARG A 133 -6.13 -10.14 7.31
CA ARG A 133 -6.43 -11.54 7.65
C ARG A 133 -6.30 -12.49 6.46
N MET A 134 -6.39 -11.97 5.25
CA MET A 134 -6.29 -12.73 4.02
C MET A 134 -4.91 -13.36 3.85
N VAL A 135 -3.84 -12.67 4.29
CA VAL A 135 -2.46 -13.16 4.25
C VAL A 135 -2.23 -14.27 5.27
N TRP A 136 -2.73 -14.10 6.50
CA TRP A 136 -2.39 -14.99 7.62
C TRP A 136 -3.20 -16.28 7.65
N ARG A 137 -4.46 -16.27 7.20
CA ARG A 137 -5.31 -17.47 7.19
C ARG A 137 -4.70 -18.70 6.49
N PRO A 138 -4.13 -18.61 5.28
CA PRO A 138 -3.49 -19.76 4.65
C PRO A 138 -2.20 -20.20 5.34
N LEU A 139 -1.44 -19.27 5.95
CA LEU A 139 -0.24 -19.58 6.70
C LEU A 139 -0.55 -20.25 8.05
N GLU A 140 -1.58 -19.77 8.76
CA GLU A 140 -2.06 -20.39 10.00
C GLU A 140 -2.50 -21.85 9.78
N LYS A 141 -3.19 -22.13 8.67
CA LYS A 141 -3.58 -23.50 8.29
C LYS A 141 -2.39 -24.43 8.00
N ARG A 142 -1.24 -23.88 7.66
CA ARG A 142 0.01 -24.62 7.41
C ARG A 142 0.91 -24.72 8.65
N GLY A 143 0.43 -24.33 9.83
CA GLY A 143 1.20 -24.34 11.07
C GLY A 143 2.20 -23.20 11.22
N LEU A 144 2.19 -22.21 10.33
CA LEU A 144 3.10 -21.06 10.36
C LEU A 144 2.54 -19.86 11.15
N GLY A 145 1.44 -20.06 11.89
CA GLY A 145 0.81 -19.01 12.69
C GLY A 145 1.71 -18.46 13.80
N GLU A 146 2.61 -19.27 14.33
CA GLU A 146 3.57 -18.90 15.38
C GLU A 146 4.56 -17.82 14.90
N TYR A 147 4.90 -17.82 13.61
CA TYR A 147 5.84 -16.83 13.04
C TYR A 147 5.18 -15.50 12.64
N ARG A 148 3.87 -15.36 12.84
CA ARG A 148 3.11 -14.18 12.41
C ARG A 148 3.67 -12.88 12.95
N ASP A 149 3.93 -12.81 14.25
CA ASP A 149 4.37 -11.58 14.90
C ASP A 149 5.79 -11.21 14.46
N THR A 150 6.67 -12.21 14.33
CA THR A 150 8.03 -12.02 13.81
C THR A 150 8.01 -11.54 12.36
N MET A 151 7.19 -12.16 11.51
CA MET A 151 7.06 -11.73 10.11
C MET A 151 6.48 -10.32 10.01
N GLN A 152 5.50 -9.96 10.84
CA GLN A 152 4.97 -8.60 10.88
C GLN A 152 6.02 -7.60 11.33
N ALA A 153 6.85 -7.93 12.32
CA ALA A 153 7.95 -7.07 12.75
C ALA A 153 8.97 -6.83 11.63
N VAL A 154 9.37 -7.88 10.91
CA VAL A 154 10.27 -7.77 9.76
C VAL A 154 9.65 -6.92 8.64
N ILE A 155 8.38 -7.13 8.32
CA ILE A 155 7.68 -6.33 7.30
C ILE A 155 7.60 -4.87 7.75
N ASN A 156 7.28 -4.59 9.01
CA ASN A 156 7.22 -3.23 9.54
C ASN A 156 8.58 -2.54 9.42
N LEU A 157 9.66 -3.23 9.76
CA LEU A 157 11.04 -2.72 9.63
C LEU A 157 11.36 -2.40 8.17
N LEU A 158 11.09 -3.31 7.24
CA LEU A 158 11.32 -3.08 5.82
C LEU A 158 10.52 -1.89 5.28
N VAL A 159 9.22 -1.82 5.61
CA VAL A 159 8.36 -0.70 5.21
C VAL A 159 8.92 0.61 5.77
N PHE A 160 9.34 0.63 7.03
CA PHE A 160 9.92 1.81 7.67
C PHE A 160 11.19 2.26 6.93
N ILE A 161 12.14 1.34 6.68
CA ILE A 161 13.37 1.64 5.93
C ILE A 161 13.03 2.23 4.56
N PHE A 162 12.11 1.62 3.80
CA PHE A 162 11.75 2.11 2.47
C PHE A 162 11.06 3.47 2.49
N VAL A 163 10.18 3.72 3.46
CA VAL A 163 9.49 5.02 3.61
C VAL A 163 10.49 6.12 3.95
N VAL A 164 11.38 5.87 4.90
CA VAL A 164 12.41 6.85 5.28
C VAL A 164 13.38 7.09 4.12
N THR A 165 13.84 6.03 3.46
CA THR A 165 14.70 6.13 2.27
C THR A 165 14.04 6.96 1.17
N GLY A 166 12.77 6.68 0.87
CA GLY A 166 12.02 7.43 -0.15
C GLY A 166 11.85 8.89 0.21
N PHE A 167 11.59 9.19 1.48
CA PHE A 167 11.51 10.55 1.99
C PHE A 167 12.86 11.27 1.87
N VAL A 168 13.95 10.65 2.34
CA VAL A 168 15.31 11.20 2.26
C VAL A 168 15.71 11.45 0.81
N TYR A 169 15.50 10.48 -0.08
CA TYR A 169 15.75 10.64 -1.50
C TYR A 169 14.99 11.82 -2.09
N THR A 170 13.68 11.90 -1.84
CA THR A 170 12.83 12.95 -2.41
C THR A 170 13.16 14.33 -1.87
N ALA A 171 13.50 14.44 -0.60
CA ALA A 171 13.76 15.72 0.06
C ALA A 171 15.18 16.25 -0.20
N PHE A 172 16.16 15.37 -0.43
CA PHE A 172 17.58 15.74 -0.41
C PHE A 172 18.38 15.40 -1.67
N ALA A 173 17.93 14.51 -2.57
CA ALA A 173 18.70 14.10 -3.76
C ALA A 173 19.08 15.23 -4.74
N ARG A 174 18.45 16.40 -4.64
CA ARG A 174 18.75 17.59 -5.47
C ARG A 174 19.51 18.69 -4.72
N ARG A 175 19.95 18.38 -3.51
CA ARG A 175 20.69 19.31 -2.65
C ARG A 175 22.10 18.76 -2.47
N ASP A 176 23.08 19.60 -2.13
CA ASP A 176 24.47 19.18 -1.86
C ASP A 176 24.56 18.26 -0.61
N SER A 177 23.96 17.08 -0.72
CA SER A 177 23.82 16.11 0.37
C SER A 177 24.67 14.84 0.19
N GLY A 178 25.37 14.71 -0.96
CA GLY A 178 26.05 13.46 -1.32
C GLY A 178 25.09 12.34 -1.79
N ILE A 179 23.77 12.60 -1.85
CA ILE A 179 22.77 11.64 -2.31
C ILE A 179 22.56 11.83 -3.81
N ALA A 180 23.22 11.03 -4.63
CA ALA A 180 23.06 11.03 -6.08
C ALA A 180 21.91 10.12 -6.54
N GLY A 181 21.63 9.02 -5.80
CA GLY A 181 20.65 8.02 -6.16
C GLY A 181 19.85 7.48 -4.97
N TYR A 182 18.89 6.60 -5.29
CA TYR A 182 18.08 5.93 -4.27
C TYR A 182 18.92 5.03 -3.34
N VAL A 183 19.99 4.43 -3.89
CA VAL A 183 20.89 3.57 -3.12
C VAL A 183 21.66 4.36 -2.06
N ASP A 184 22.09 5.59 -2.37
CA ASP A 184 22.77 6.46 -1.41
C ASP A 184 21.83 6.86 -0.26
N ALA A 185 20.55 7.15 -0.60
CA ALA A 185 19.53 7.42 0.41
C ALA A 185 19.24 6.20 1.29
N LEU A 186 19.24 4.98 0.71
CA LEU A 186 19.08 3.73 1.44
C LEU A 186 20.27 3.50 2.38
N TYR A 187 21.49 3.69 1.87
CA TYR A 187 22.73 3.57 2.64
C TYR A 187 22.71 4.54 3.82
N PHE A 188 22.40 5.82 3.59
CA PHE A 188 22.25 6.81 4.66
C PHE A 188 21.22 6.36 5.71
N THR A 189 20.04 5.92 5.26
CA THR A 189 18.95 5.50 6.15
C THR A 189 19.41 4.34 7.04
N VAL A 190 19.99 3.29 6.43
CA VAL A 190 20.41 2.09 7.16
C VAL A 190 21.56 2.40 8.11
N THR A 191 22.58 3.14 7.68
CA THR A 191 23.72 3.51 8.54
C THR A 191 23.32 4.40 9.71
N THR A 192 22.32 5.28 9.50
CA THR A 192 21.77 6.14 10.54
C THR A 192 20.94 5.33 11.55
N MET A 193 20.04 4.45 11.08
CA MET A 193 19.20 3.59 11.93
C MET A 193 20.05 2.60 12.76
N THR A 194 21.08 2.01 12.15
CA THR A 194 21.98 1.08 12.83
C THR A 194 23.00 1.79 13.72
N THR A 195 22.90 3.12 13.86
CA THR A 195 23.85 3.94 14.62
C THR A 195 25.31 3.83 14.14
N THR A 196 25.53 3.30 12.92
CA THR A 196 26.89 3.18 12.34
C THR A 196 27.45 4.54 11.97
N GLY A 197 26.67 5.35 11.22
CA GLY A 197 26.94 6.75 10.94
C GLY A 197 28.36 7.07 10.46
N PHE A 198 28.80 6.52 9.31
CA PHE A 198 30.15 6.76 8.78
C PHE A 198 30.47 8.24 8.53
N GLY A 199 29.43 9.08 8.34
CA GLY A 199 29.58 10.53 8.13
C GLY A 199 29.98 10.95 6.73
N ASP A 200 30.02 10.03 5.79
CA ASP A 200 30.30 10.26 4.38
C ASP A 200 29.11 10.88 3.64
N ILE A 201 27.87 10.54 4.06
CA ILE A 201 26.64 11.19 3.62
C ILE A 201 26.00 11.89 4.81
N VAL A 202 25.78 13.21 4.69
CA VAL A 202 25.18 14.03 5.74
C VAL A 202 24.08 14.91 5.14
N LEU A 203 22.90 14.90 5.77
CA LEU A 203 21.80 15.75 5.32
C LEU A 203 22.08 17.23 5.63
N PRO A 204 22.04 18.15 4.64
CA PRO A 204 22.41 19.52 4.84
C PRO A 204 21.36 20.33 5.60
N GLY A 205 21.83 21.33 6.31
CA GLY A 205 21.02 22.33 7.00
C GLY A 205 20.31 21.82 8.26
N THR A 206 19.60 22.71 8.94
CA THR A 206 18.88 22.41 10.20
C THR A 206 17.81 21.37 10.00
N PHE A 207 17.08 21.42 8.87
CA PHE A 207 16.06 20.45 8.54
C PHE A 207 16.65 19.04 8.36
N GLY A 208 17.80 18.91 7.68
CA GLY A 208 18.48 17.64 7.52
C GLY A 208 18.91 17.04 8.86
N LYS A 209 19.45 17.87 9.78
CA LYS A 209 19.81 17.45 11.15
C LYS A 209 18.59 16.95 11.93
N LEU A 210 17.45 17.65 11.84
CA LEU A 210 16.21 17.22 12.51
C LEU A 210 15.69 15.89 11.96
N VAL A 211 15.73 15.70 10.64
CA VAL A 211 15.37 14.44 10.01
C VAL A 211 16.28 13.31 10.50
N SER A 212 17.61 13.53 10.53
CA SER A 212 18.56 12.54 11.04
C SER A 212 18.26 12.16 12.50
N VAL A 213 17.96 13.14 13.35
CA VAL A 213 17.58 12.89 14.76
C VAL A 213 16.31 12.04 14.85
N VAL A 214 15.28 12.36 14.05
CA VAL A 214 14.04 11.57 14.03
C VAL A 214 14.32 10.13 13.59
N VAL A 215 15.12 9.95 12.53
CA VAL A 215 15.50 8.61 12.05
C VAL A 215 16.26 7.82 13.08
N MET A 216 17.17 8.46 13.84
CA MET A 216 17.94 7.82 14.94
C MET A 216 17.05 7.41 16.12
N ILE A 217 16.00 8.18 16.44
CA ILE A 217 15.13 7.90 17.60
C ILE A 217 14.09 6.84 17.26
N VAL A 218 13.58 6.84 16.04
CA VAL A 218 12.47 5.95 15.63
C VAL A 218 12.99 4.62 15.06
N GLY A 219 14.19 4.60 14.45
CA GLY A 219 14.86 3.41 13.92
C GLY A 219 15.59 2.65 15.00
#